data_de061ae29ac22c7f9eed872e4875c263
#
_entry.id   de061ae29ac22c7f9eed872e4875c263
#
_cell.length_a   1.000
_cell.length_b   1.000
_cell.length_c   1.000
_cell.angle_alpha   90.00
_cell.angle_beta   90.00
_cell.angle_gamma   90.00
#
_symmetry.space_group_name_H-M   'P 1'
#
loop_
_entity.id
_entity.type
_entity.pdbx_description
1 polymer ?
#
loop_
_entity_poly.entity_id
_entity_poly.type
_entity_poly.pdbx_seq_one_letter_code
_entity_poly.pdbx_strand_id
1 'polypeptide(L)'
;MRLRIRGVPVIIDYYFIAVLTLMLVVFKNENILMCFVFCILHELGHLTAMTFFGERAKSITLGYFGMRIDCGARILPKIPEIVIAAAGPTVNLILMLFCRLFKLDEAAQINLSLAVFNLLPVTMLD
;
A
#
# COMPACT_ATOMS: atom_id res chain seq x y z
N MET A 1 15.42 3.62 10.11
CA MET A 1 15.81 4.82 9.35
C MET A 1 14.65 5.80 9.34
N ARG A 2 14.86 7.07 9.61
CA ARG A 2 13.81 8.09 9.62
C ARG A 2 14.07 9.12 8.53
N LEU A 3 13.12 9.28 7.62
CA LEU A 3 13.13 10.30 6.57
C LEU A 3 11.94 11.24 6.79
N ARG A 4 12.03 12.49 6.32
CA ARG A 4 10.91 13.42 6.31
C ARG A 4 10.55 13.77 4.88
N ILE A 5 9.32 13.47 4.49
CA ILE A 5 8.78 13.83 3.18
C ILE A 5 7.61 14.79 3.39
N ARG A 6 7.74 16.02 2.92
CA ARG A 6 6.73 17.09 3.09
C ARG A 6 6.26 17.29 4.54
N GLY A 7 7.18 17.14 5.51
CA GLY A 7 6.88 17.31 6.93
C GLY A 7 6.35 16.06 7.64
N VAL A 8 6.06 14.99 6.92
CA VAL A 8 5.61 13.70 7.49
C VAL A 8 6.82 12.81 7.72
N PRO A 9 7.04 12.31 8.95
CA PRO A 9 8.11 11.35 9.22
C PRO A 9 7.79 10.00 8.58
N VAL A 10 8.69 9.51 7.74
CA VAL A 10 8.65 8.17 7.17
C VAL A 10 9.68 7.32 7.93
N ILE A 11 9.20 6.30 8.61
CA ILE A 11 10.02 5.38 9.40
C ILE A 11 10.16 4.09 8.60
N ILE A 12 11.40 3.76 8.23
CA ILE A 12 11.72 2.50 7.57
C ILE A 12 12.32 1.56 8.62
N ASP A 13 11.64 0.45 8.87
CA ASP A 13 12.12 -0.56 9.79
C ASP A 13 13.24 -1.39 9.15
N TYR A 14 14.27 -1.72 9.93
CA TYR A 14 15.36 -2.58 9.46
C TYR A 14 14.88 -3.96 9.03
N TYR A 15 13.87 -4.50 9.71
CA TYR A 15 13.28 -5.79 9.35
C TYR A 15 12.64 -5.76 7.96
N PHE A 16 12.05 -4.65 7.57
CA PHE A 16 11.51 -4.47 6.22
C PHE A 16 12.59 -4.60 5.16
N ILE A 17 13.71 -3.91 5.34
CA ILE A 17 14.85 -3.96 4.41
C ILE A 17 15.42 -5.38 4.37
N ALA A 18 15.59 -6.02 5.52
CA ALA A 18 16.13 -7.38 5.62
C ALA A 18 15.23 -8.40 4.91
N VAL A 19 13.92 -8.36 5.13
CA VAL A 19 12.95 -9.27 4.49
C VAL A 19 12.89 -9.02 2.99
N LEU A 20 12.87 -7.76 2.55
CA LEU A 20 12.87 -7.43 1.13
C LEU A 20 14.15 -7.92 0.43
N THR A 21 15.31 -7.66 1.05
CA THR A 21 16.60 -8.13 0.51
C THR A 21 16.65 -9.66 0.45
N LEU A 22 16.21 -10.32 1.51
CA LEU A 22 16.16 -11.78 1.55
C LEU A 22 15.26 -12.34 0.45
N MET A 23 14.08 -11.77 0.26
CA MET A 23 13.17 -12.18 -0.80
C MET A 23 13.77 -12.00 -2.19
N LEU A 24 14.39 -10.85 -2.46
CA LEU A 24 15.02 -10.58 -3.75
C LEU A 24 16.19 -11.54 -4.04
N VAL A 25 16.98 -11.88 -3.01
CA VAL A 25 18.14 -12.78 -3.16
C VAL A 25 17.69 -14.23 -3.32
N VAL A 26 16.72 -14.68 -2.52
CA VAL A 26 16.29 -16.10 -2.50
C VAL A 26 15.47 -16.45 -3.75
N PHE A 27 14.50 -15.62 -4.09
CA PHE A 27 13.54 -15.94 -5.16
C PHE A 27 14.01 -15.50 -6.54
N LYS A 28 14.94 -14.54 -6.65
CA LYS A 28 15.48 -14.00 -7.92
C LYS A 28 14.39 -13.72 -8.96
N ASN A 29 13.22 -13.30 -8.51
CA ASN A 29 12.04 -13.14 -9.34
C ASN A 29 11.69 -11.65 -9.46
N GLU A 30 11.61 -11.16 -10.68
CA GLU A 30 11.21 -9.77 -10.99
C GLU A 30 9.81 -9.44 -10.47
N ASN A 31 8.95 -10.45 -10.33
CA ASN A 31 7.58 -10.27 -9.81
C ASN A 31 7.54 -9.77 -8.37
N ILE A 32 8.55 -10.04 -7.56
CA ILE A 32 8.63 -9.53 -6.17
C ILE A 32 8.83 -8.02 -6.16
N LEU A 33 9.74 -7.52 -7.00
CA LEU A 33 9.95 -6.08 -7.14
C LEU A 33 8.70 -5.39 -7.67
N MET A 34 8.05 -6.00 -8.64
CA MET A 34 6.80 -5.50 -9.22
C MET A 34 5.67 -5.46 -8.18
N CYS A 35 5.52 -6.52 -7.38
CA CYS A 35 4.58 -6.56 -6.27
C CYS A 35 4.85 -5.43 -5.26
N PHE A 36 6.11 -5.19 -4.93
CA PHE A 36 6.50 -4.11 -4.02
C PHE A 36 6.14 -2.72 -4.57
N VAL A 37 6.40 -2.47 -5.86
CA VAL A 37 6.01 -1.21 -6.52
C VAL A 37 4.49 -1.02 -6.46
N PHE A 38 3.71 -2.07 -6.74
CA PHE A 38 2.26 -2.00 -6.68
C PHE A 38 1.72 -1.82 -5.25
N CYS A 39 2.40 -2.36 -4.23
CA CYS A 39 2.08 -2.06 -2.83
C CYS A 39 2.30 -0.57 -2.51
N ILE A 40 3.39 0.03 -2.98
CA ILE A 40 3.62 1.47 -2.80
C ILE A 40 2.51 2.28 -3.47
N LEU A 41 2.14 1.95 -4.72
CA LEU A 41 1.07 2.64 -5.44
C LEU A 41 -0.28 2.48 -4.73
N HIS A 42 -0.57 1.31 -4.16
CA HIS A 42 -1.73 1.07 -3.31
C HIS A 42 -1.79 2.04 -2.13
N GLU A 43 -0.69 2.16 -1.40
CA GLU A 43 -0.61 3.06 -0.24
C GLU A 43 -0.69 4.55 -0.63
N LEU A 44 -0.13 4.90 -1.80
CA LEU A 44 -0.31 6.25 -2.36
C LEU A 44 -1.78 6.55 -2.65
N GLY A 45 -2.58 5.55 -3.01
CA GLY A 45 -4.03 5.67 -3.15
C GLY A 45 -4.69 6.10 -1.85
N HIS A 46 -4.37 5.46 -0.73
CA HIS A 46 -4.86 5.85 0.60
C HIS A 46 -4.44 7.26 0.97
N LEU A 47 -3.16 7.60 0.78
CA LEU A 47 -2.64 8.95 1.07
C LEU A 47 -3.32 10.03 0.24
N THR A 48 -3.57 9.78 -1.04
CA THR A 48 -4.26 10.72 -1.93
C THR A 48 -5.69 10.97 -1.44
N ALA A 49 -6.43 9.93 -1.09
CA ALA A 49 -7.78 10.05 -0.54
C ALA A 49 -7.78 10.79 0.80
N MET A 50 -6.84 10.49 1.70
CA MET A 50 -6.68 11.21 2.96
C MET A 50 -6.45 12.71 2.73
N THR A 51 -5.57 13.06 1.82
CA THR A 51 -5.28 14.46 1.46
C THR A 51 -6.51 15.16 0.91
N PHE A 52 -7.31 14.47 0.10
CA PHE A 52 -8.56 14.99 -0.46
C PHE A 52 -9.57 15.36 0.63
N PHE A 53 -9.66 14.58 1.71
CA PHE A 53 -10.52 14.86 2.85
C PHE A 53 -9.90 15.81 3.88
N GLY A 54 -8.72 16.40 3.60
CA GLY A 54 -8.02 17.29 4.50
C GLY A 54 -7.34 16.61 5.68
N GLU A 55 -7.29 15.27 5.67
CA GLU A 55 -6.59 14.51 6.69
C GLU A 55 -5.09 14.43 6.39
N ARG A 56 -4.28 14.49 7.44
CA ARG A 56 -2.82 14.39 7.30
C ARG A 56 -2.31 13.17 8.04
N ALA A 57 -1.49 12.37 7.36
CA ALA A 57 -0.75 11.31 8.02
C ALA A 57 0.21 11.91 9.05
N LYS A 58 0.17 11.39 10.28
CA LYS A 58 1.13 11.77 11.34
C LYS A 58 2.47 11.10 11.13
N SER A 59 2.47 9.85 10.71
CA SER A 59 3.67 9.09 10.38
C SER A 59 3.35 7.98 9.40
N ILE A 60 4.36 7.60 8.63
CA ILE A 60 4.32 6.46 7.72
C ILE A 60 5.42 5.50 8.19
N THR A 61 5.06 4.27 8.49
CA THR A 61 5.99 3.23 8.91
C THR A 61 6.01 2.10 7.90
N LEU A 62 7.17 1.84 7.31
CA LEU A 62 7.43 0.67 6.48
C LEU A 62 7.93 -0.46 7.37
N GLY A 63 7.06 -1.40 7.67
CA GLY A 63 7.35 -2.57 8.50
C GLY A 63 7.28 -3.88 7.72
N TYR A 64 7.55 -4.98 8.39
CA TYR A 64 7.59 -6.32 7.78
C TYR A 64 6.24 -6.82 7.23
N PHE A 65 5.11 -6.26 7.67
CA PHE A 65 3.77 -6.55 7.13
C PHE A 65 3.31 -5.54 6.06
N GLY A 66 4.18 -4.64 5.61
CA GLY A 66 3.86 -3.61 4.64
C GLY A 66 3.94 -2.19 5.21
N MET A 67 3.24 -1.27 4.59
CA MET A 67 3.20 0.13 5.01
C MET A 67 2.05 0.35 5.99
N ARG A 68 2.32 1.07 7.07
CA ARG A 68 1.32 1.51 8.04
C ARG A 68 1.28 3.03 8.07
N ILE A 69 0.09 3.58 7.89
CA ILE A 69 -0.16 5.02 7.99
C ILE A 69 -0.84 5.29 9.33
N ASP A 70 -0.21 6.11 10.15
CA ASP A 70 -0.80 6.58 11.40
C ASP A 70 -1.45 7.95 11.19
N CYS A 71 -2.77 8.00 11.37
CA CYS A 71 -3.58 9.22 11.25
C CYS A 71 -3.80 9.92 12.60
N GLY A 72 -3.30 9.36 13.69
CA GLY A 72 -3.55 9.83 15.05
C GLY A 72 -4.93 9.46 15.58
N ALA A 73 -5.28 9.98 16.76
CA ALA A 73 -6.50 9.62 17.50
C ALA A 73 -7.79 10.31 16.97
N ARG A 74 -7.79 10.84 15.76
CA ARG A 74 -8.95 11.53 15.20
C ARG A 74 -9.96 10.52 14.65
N ILE A 75 -11.19 10.59 15.16
CA ILE A 75 -12.29 9.76 14.65
C ILE A 75 -12.79 10.41 13.36
N LEU A 76 -12.63 9.69 12.24
CA LEU A 76 -13.15 10.10 10.94
C LEU A 76 -14.65 9.81 10.84
N PRO A 77 -15.41 10.66 10.12
CA PRO A 77 -16.76 10.31 9.71
C PRO A 77 -16.76 9.03 8.87
N LYS A 78 -17.86 8.26 8.92
CA LYS A 78 -17.93 6.94 8.25
C LYS A 78 -17.67 6.98 6.74
N ILE A 79 -18.18 7.99 6.04
CA ILE A 79 -18.04 8.08 4.57
C ILE A 79 -16.58 8.34 4.15
N PRO A 80 -15.86 9.34 4.69
CA PRO A 80 -14.43 9.49 4.43
C PRO A 80 -13.60 8.27 4.79
N GLU A 81 -13.89 7.60 5.90
CA GLU A 81 -13.20 6.38 6.31
C GLU A 81 -13.34 5.26 5.26
N ILE A 82 -14.55 5.03 4.77
CA ILE A 82 -14.82 4.01 3.73
C ILE A 82 -14.12 4.38 2.42
N VAL A 83 -14.18 5.63 1.98
CA VAL A 83 -13.54 6.09 0.75
C VAL A 83 -12.01 5.96 0.83
N ILE A 84 -11.41 6.34 1.96
CA ILE A 84 -9.98 6.19 2.19
C ILE A 84 -9.60 4.70 2.18
N ALA A 85 -10.37 3.85 2.85
CA ALA A 85 -10.11 2.41 2.88
C ALA A 85 -10.23 1.77 1.48
N ALA A 86 -11.17 2.21 0.66
CA ALA A 86 -11.37 1.70 -0.68
C ALA A 86 -10.37 2.25 -1.72
N ALA A 87 -9.71 3.37 -1.43
CA ALA A 87 -8.83 4.05 -2.38
C ALA A 87 -7.63 3.18 -2.81
N GLY A 88 -6.98 2.49 -1.88
CA GLY A 88 -5.87 1.58 -2.18
C GLY A 88 -6.27 0.46 -3.14
N PRO A 89 -7.26 -0.36 -2.78
CA PRO A 89 -7.77 -1.41 -3.68
C PRO A 89 -8.24 -0.88 -5.04
N THR A 90 -8.84 0.32 -5.08
CA THR A 90 -9.27 0.95 -6.32
C THR A 90 -8.09 1.25 -7.24
N VAL A 91 -6.98 1.75 -6.71
CA VAL A 91 -5.74 1.96 -7.49
C VAL A 91 -5.28 0.64 -8.09
N ASN A 92 -5.24 -0.44 -7.32
CA ASN A 92 -4.85 -1.75 -7.84
C ASN A 92 -5.78 -2.27 -8.93
N LEU A 93 -7.09 -2.05 -8.82
CA LEU A 93 -8.05 -2.43 -9.88
C LEU A 93 -7.83 -1.62 -11.15
N ILE A 94 -7.56 -0.33 -11.05
CA ILE A 94 -7.22 0.52 -12.20
C ILE A 94 -5.91 0.04 -12.85
N LEU A 95 -4.88 -0.24 -12.05
CA LEU A 95 -3.60 -0.77 -12.54
C LEU A 95 -3.78 -2.15 -13.19
N MET A 96 -4.62 -3.01 -12.65
CA MET A 96 -4.98 -4.30 -13.26
C MET A 96 -5.55 -4.11 -14.66
N LEU A 97 -6.51 -3.19 -14.83
CA LEU A 97 -7.11 -2.91 -16.14
C LEU A 97 -6.07 -2.37 -17.13
N PHE A 98 -5.21 -1.45 -16.71
CA PHE A 98 -4.10 -0.95 -17.54
C PHE A 98 -3.15 -2.08 -17.94
N CYS A 99 -2.73 -2.92 -17.00
CA CYS A 99 -1.86 -4.06 -17.29
C CYS A 99 -2.49 -5.03 -18.30
N ARG A 100 -3.79 -5.27 -18.17
CA ARG A 100 -4.54 -6.10 -19.13
C ARG A 100 -4.54 -5.51 -20.55
N LEU A 101 -4.77 -4.20 -20.67
CA LEU A 101 -4.75 -3.49 -21.96
C LEU A 101 -3.39 -3.61 -22.66
N PHE A 102 -2.31 -3.60 -21.90
CA PHE A 102 -0.94 -3.76 -22.41
C PHE A 102 -0.45 -5.23 -22.47
N LYS A 103 -1.35 -6.20 -22.23
CA LYS A 103 -1.05 -7.64 -22.22
C LYS A 103 0.03 -8.03 -21.20
N LEU A 104 0.08 -7.33 -20.08
CA LEU A 104 0.95 -7.62 -18.94
C LEU A 104 0.18 -8.50 -17.92
N ASP A 105 -0.04 -9.75 -18.26
CA ASP A 105 -0.95 -10.63 -17.51
C ASP A 105 -0.45 -10.92 -16.09
N GLU A 106 0.84 -11.10 -15.87
CA GLU A 106 1.41 -11.32 -14.53
C GLU A 106 1.20 -10.09 -13.64
N ALA A 107 1.49 -8.90 -14.15
CA ALA A 107 1.27 -7.65 -13.43
C ALA A 107 -0.22 -7.44 -13.12
N ALA A 108 -1.11 -7.79 -14.04
CA ALA A 108 -2.55 -7.73 -13.84
C ALA A 108 -3.01 -8.68 -12.72
N GLN A 109 -2.49 -9.90 -12.68
CA GLN A 109 -2.80 -10.88 -11.62
C GLN A 109 -2.30 -10.42 -10.26
N ILE A 110 -1.11 -9.84 -10.16
CA ILE A 110 -0.56 -9.29 -8.92
C ILE A 110 -1.47 -8.18 -8.39
N ASN A 111 -1.87 -7.24 -9.25
CA ASN A 111 -2.75 -6.14 -8.84
C ASN A 111 -4.14 -6.63 -8.42
N LEU A 112 -4.71 -7.60 -9.13
CA LEU A 112 -5.99 -8.21 -8.77
C LEU A 112 -5.89 -8.89 -7.40
N SER A 113 -4.84 -9.65 -7.15
CA SER A 113 -4.60 -10.32 -5.88
C SER A 113 -4.48 -9.30 -4.74
N LEU A 114 -3.69 -8.25 -4.93
CA LEU A 114 -3.55 -7.18 -3.93
C LEU A 114 -4.90 -6.51 -3.64
N ALA A 115 -5.70 -6.21 -4.66
CA ALA A 115 -7.02 -5.62 -4.46
C ALA A 115 -7.94 -6.54 -3.65
N VAL A 116 -8.01 -7.82 -4.01
CA VAL A 116 -8.87 -8.80 -3.33
C VAL A 116 -8.44 -8.99 -1.87
N PHE A 117 -7.14 -9.20 -1.60
CA PHE A 117 -6.64 -9.37 -0.24
C PHE A 117 -6.89 -8.15 0.64
N ASN A 118 -6.77 -6.95 0.11
CA ASN A 118 -6.99 -5.72 0.86
C ASN A 118 -8.48 -5.33 1.00
N LEU A 119 -9.37 -5.92 0.21
CA LEU A 119 -10.83 -5.79 0.38
C LEU A 119 -11.40 -6.80 1.38
N LEU A 120 -10.67 -7.87 1.71
CA LEU A 120 -11.08 -8.79 2.75
C LEU A 120 -11.13 -8.07 4.09
N PRO A 121 -12.21 -8.19 4.87
CA PRO A 121 -12.33 -7.49 6.14
C PRO A 121 -11.23 -7.96 7.10
N VAL A 122 -10.41 -7.03 7.54
CA VAL A 122 -9.29 -7.25 8.46
C VAL A 122 -9.75 -7.86 9.80
N THR A 123 -11.04 -7.75 10.10
CA THR A 123 -11.67 -8.36 11.28
C THR A 123 -11.56 -9.88 11.32
N MET A 124 -11.23 -10.55 10.21
CA MET A 124 -10.99 -11.99 10.18
C MET A 124 -9.52 -12.38 10.48
N LEU A 125 -8.62 -11.42 10.57
CA LEU A 125 -7.19 -11.64 10.82
C LEU A 125 -6.75 -11.24 12.24
N ASP A 126 -7.67 -10.69 13.00
CA ASP A 126 -7.43 -10.36 14.43
C ASP A 126 -7.78 -11.53 15.34
#